data_88a58eb573ee4b9714ff239e4345e0e6
#
_entry.id   88a58eb573ee4b9714ff239e4345e0e6
#
_cell.length_a   1.000
_cell.length_b   1.000
_cell.length_c   1.000
_cell.angle_alpha   90.00
_cell.angle_beta   90.00
_cell.angle_gamma   90.00
#
_symmetry.space_group_name_H-M   'P 1'
#
loop_
_entity.id
_entity.type
_entity.pdbx_description
1 polymer ?
#
loop_
_entity_poly.entity_id
_entity_poly.type
_entity_poly.pdbx_seq_one_letter_code
_entity_poly.pdbx_strand_id
1 'polypeptide(L)'
;MMSTITLVFMIAPLVAPILGGYIVYFFHWHAIFYVIAMMGLLSILLVFFVVPETHHKEKRIPLRLNIIARNFIALWKQKPVLGYMFAASFAFGGLFSFITAGSIVYIGIYGIKPENFGYFFMLNISVMTFGSFLNGRLVHKVGAETMLRVGLTVQFLAAIWLVLVLLLDLGFWAMAIGMAIFVGQNSLISSNAMASILEKFPNAAGSANSMVGSVRFGTGACVGSLVALMNMSSATPMLLTMAACSLMAVVCYYFLTARNL
;
A
#
# COMPACT_ATOMS: atom_id res chain seq x y z
N MET A 1 17.40 18.04 -1.16
CA MET A 1 16.25 17.94 -0.23
C MET A 1 15.27 16.80 -0.55
N MET A 2 14.76 16.63 -1.75
CA MET A 2 13.87 15.50 -2.10
C MET A 2 14.48 14.11 -1.80
N SER A 3 15.76 13.91 -2.04
CA SER A 3 16.48 12.65 -1.80
C SER A 3 16.49 12.23 -0.32
N THR A 4 16.64 13.18 0.61
CA THR A 4 16.69 12.90 2.06
C THR A 4 15.31 12.48 2.59
N ILE A 5 14.25 13.13 2.12
CA ILE A 5 12.86 12.78 2.48
C ILE A 5 12.54 11.36 2.00
N THR A 6 12.93 11.03 0.77
CA THR A 6 12.73 9.69 0.21
C THR A 6 13.48 8.62 1.02
N LEU A 7 14.71 8.90 1.45
CA LEU A 7 15.47 7.98 2.32
C LEU A 7 14.76 7.72 3.66
N VAL A 8 14.24 8.76 4.30
CA VAL A 8 13.49 8.61 5.56
C VAL A 8 12.24 7.76 5.35
N PHE A 9 11.48 8.00 4.26
CA PHE A 9 10.31 7.19 3.93
C PHE A 9 10.63 5.72 3.63
N MET A 10 11.84 5.43 3.15
CA MET A 10 12.29 4.06 2.91
C MET A 10 12.75 3.36 4.20
N ILE A 11 13.43 4.08 5.08
CA ILE A 11 14.00 3.51 6.32
C ILE A 11 12.92 3.34 7.39
N ALA A 12 11.97 4.26 7.52
CA ALA A 12 10.97 4.22 8.57
C ALA A 12 10.15 2.91 8.63
N PRO A 13 9.60 2.38 7.52
CA PRO A 13 8.89 1.10 7.53
C PRO A 13 9.78 -0.11 7.84
N LEU A 14 11.09 0.00 7.57
CA LEU A 14 12.06 -1.05 7.86
C LEU A 14 12.36 -1.13 9.36
N VAL A 15 12.48 0.02 10.01
CA VAL A 15 12.84 0.15 11.42
C VAL A 15 11.63 -0.03 12.33
N ALA A 16 10.45 0.43 11.91
CA ALA A 16 9.25 0.43 12.75
C ALA A 16 8.83 -0.94 13.30
N PRO A 17 8.81 -2.05 12.52
CA PRO A 17 8.48 -3.37 13.07
C PRO A 17 9.50 -3.88 14.09
N ILE A 18 10.77 -3.56 13.88
CA ILE A 18 11.86 -3.96 14.79
C ILE A 18 11.70 -3.21 16.12
N LEU A 19 11.54 -1.87 16.06
CA LEU A 19 11.30 -1.06 17.25
C LEU A 19 10.03 -1.49 17.97
N GLY A 20 8.94 -1.75 17.23
CA GLY A 20 7.68 -2.24 17.79
C GLY A 20 7.87 -3.57 18.52
N GLY A 21 8.62 -4.50 17.95
CA GLY A 21 8.95 -5.78 18.58
C GLY A 21 9.73 -5.62 19.90
N TYR A 22 10.74 -4.76 19.93
CA TYR A 22 11.49 -4.45 21.16
C TYR A 22 10.62 -3.74 22.20
N ILE A 23 9.77 -2.81 21.81
CA ILE A 23 8.85 -2.13 22.73
C ILE A 23 7.93 -3.14 23.40
N VAL A 24 7.37 -4.09 22.64
CA VAL A 24 6.50 -5.14 23.21
C VAL A 24 7.29 -6.10 24.09
N TYR A 25 8.53 -6.41 23.73
CA TYR A 25 9.38 -7.31 24.51
C TYR A 25 9.76 -6.75 25.90
N PHE A 26 10.15 -5.46 25.97
CA PHE A 26 10.57 -4.82 27.23
C PHE A 26 9.42 -4.18 28.00
N PHE A 27 8.36 -3.78 27.31
CA PHE A 27 7.18 -3.13 27.86
C PHE A 27 5.94 -3.88 27.36
N HIS A 28 4.77 -3.60 27.89
CA HIS A 28 3.52 -4.16 27.39
C HIS A 28 3.11 -3.52 26.05
N TRP A 29 2.25 -4.20 25.29
CA TRP A 29 1.75 -3.70 24.00
C TRP A 29 1.16 -2.28 24.04
N HIS A 30 0.62 -1.87 25.19
CA HIS A 30 0.14 -0.50 25.42
C HIS A 30 1.23 0.56 25.21
N ALA A 31 2.50 0.24 25.46
CA ALA A 31 3.61 1.18 25.30
C ALA A 31 3.76 1.67 23.85
N ILE A 32 3.38 0.85 22.86
CA ILE A 32 3.36 1.26 21.44
C ILE A 32 2.45 2.49 21.27
N PHE A 33 1.25 2.47 21.86
CA PHE A 33 0.30 3.57 21.74
C PHE A 33 0.80 4.84 22.44
N TYR A 34 1.49 4.72 23.58
CA TYR A 34 2.12 5.88 24.24
C TYR A 34 3.23 6.47 23.38
N VAL A 35 4.06 5.65 22.74
CA VAL A 35 5.12 6.12 21.84
C VAL A 35 4.50 6.83 20.63
N ILE A 36 3.47 6.25 19.99
CA ILE A 36 2.77 6.87 18.87
C ILE A 36 2.13 8.20 19.30
N ALA A 37 1.47 8.24 20.44
CA ALA A 37 0.86 9.47 20.97
C ALA A 37 1.91 10.56 21.23
N MET A 38 3.07 10.19 21.81
CA MET A 38 4.17 11.11 22.06
C MET A 38 4.78 11.63 20.75
N MET A 39 4.95 10.77 19.73
CA MET A 39 5.41 11.18 18.40
C MET A 39 4.40 12.12 17.72
N GLY A 40 3.09 11.86 17.87
CA GLY A 40 2.04 12.74 17.38
C GLY A 40 2.08 14.12 18.05
N LEU A 41 2.22 14.17 19.39
CA LEU A 41 2.35 15.40 20.12
C LEU A 41 3.60 16.18 19.71
N LEU A 42 4.75 15.50 19.60
CA LEU A 42 5.99 16.11 19.12
C LEU A 42 5.81 16.69 17.70
N SER A 43 5.15 15.99 16.81
CA SER A 43 4.86 16.45 15.45
C SER A 43 4.00 17.72 15.46
N ILE A 44 2.97 17.78 16.30
CA ILE A 44 2.14 18.98 16.46
C ILE A 44 2.98 20.17 16.96
N LEU A 45 3.81 19.95 17.98
CA LEU A 45 4.67 21.01 18.52
C LEU A 45 5.68 21.51 17.48
N LEU A 46 6.31 20.61 16.73
CA LEU A 46 7.24 20.97 15.66
C LEU A 46 6.55 21.77 14.57
N VAL A 47 5.37 21.36 14.12
CA VAL A 47 4.61 22.11 13.10
C VAL A 47 4.21 23.49 13.62
N PHE A 48 3.77 23.57 14.88
CA PHE A 48 3.30 24.84 15.45
C PHE A 48 4.43 25.84 15.70
N PHE A 49 5.59 25.39 16.19
CA PHE A 49 6.67 26.28 16.61
C PHE A 49 7.80 26.44 15.58
N VAL A 50 8.01 25.46 14.70
CA VAL A 50 9.20 25.43 13.83
C VAL A 50 8.85 25.61 12.35
N VAL A 51 7.67 25.13 11.90
CA VAL A 51 7.32 25.20 10.49
C VAL A 51 6.67 26.55 10.16
N PRO A 52 7.33 27.43 9.39
CA PRO A 52 6.73 28.69 8.98
C PRO A 52 5.62 28.45 7.96
N GLU A 53 4.58 29.27 7.99
CA GLU A 53 3.52 29.27 6.99
C GLU A 53 4.06 29.72 5.63
N THR A 54 4.15 28.79 4.69
CA THR A 54 4.73 29.05 3.34
C THR A 54 3.70 29.55 2.34
N HIS A 55 2.40 29.48 2.64
CA HIS A 55 1.36 29.86 1.69
C HIS A 55 0.89 31.29 1.95
N HIS A 56 1.24 32.21 1.05
CA HIS A 56 0.85 33.61 1.12
C HIS A 56 -0.69 33.73 1.21
N LYS A 57 -1.17 34.61 2.10
CA LYS A 57 -2.61 34.82 2.38
C LYS A 57 -3.42 35.13 1.12
N GLU A 58 -2.82 35.86 0.16
CA GLU A 58 -3.45 36.26 -1.10
C GLU A 58 -3.71 35.08 -2.07
N LYS A 59 -2.95 33.99 -1.93
CA LYS A 59 -3.09 32.78 -2.76
C LYS A 59 -3.94 31.69 -2.12
N ARG A 60 -4.48 31.94 -0.93
CA ARG A 60 -5.31 30.97 -0.22
C ARG A 60 -6.67 30.84 -0.91
N ILE A 61 -6.92 29.66 -1.44
CA ILE A 61 -8.23 29.33 -1.99
C ILE A 61 -9.14 29.02 -0.79
N PRO A 62 -10.30 29.70 -0.64
CA PRO A 62 -11.22 29.41 0.44
C PRO A 62 -11.70 27.96 0.34
N LEU A 63 -11.74 27.26 1.47
CA LEU A 63 -12.29 25.90 1.61
C LEU A 63 -13.81 25.94 1.28
N ARG A 64 -14.14 25.74 0.01
CA ARG A 64 -15.52 25.63 -0.46
C ARG A 64 -15.83 24.17 -0.68
N LEU A 65 -16.62 23.57 0.19
CA LEU A 65 -17.05 22.16 0.10
C LEU A 65 -17.62 21.83 -1.29
N ASN A 66 -18.33 22.78 -1.90
CA ASN A 66 -18.88 22.64 -3.25
C ASN A 66 -17.79 22.44 -4.33
N ILE A 67 -16.62 23.08 -4.20
CA ILE A 67 -15.51 22.91 -5.14
C ILE A 67 -14.87 21.53 -4.95
N ILE A 68 -14.68 21.13 -3.71
CA ILE A 68 -14.16 19.81 -3.36
C ILE A 68 -15.10 18.74 -3.90
N ALA A 69 -16.37 18.81 -3.58
CA ALA A 69 -17.39 17.86 -4.05
C ALA A 69 -17.46 17.80 -5.59
N ARG A 70 -17.40 18.95 -6.26
CA ARG A 70 -17.38 19.01 -7.73
C ARG A 70 -16.15 18.34 -8.32
N ASN A 71 -14.98 18.54 -7.73
CA ASN A 71 -13.73 17.88 -8.18
C ASN A 71 -13.80 16.37 -7.97
N PHE A 72 -14.33 15.91 -6.83
CA PHE A 72 -14.56 14.49 -6.56
C PHE A 72 -15.51 13.88 -7.61
N ILE A 73 -16.66 14.53 -7.85
CA ILE A 73 -17.63 14.06 -8.84
C ILE A 73 -17.03 14.05 -10.25
N ALA A 74 -16.22 15.05 -10.60
CA ALA A 74 -15.55 15.09 -11.89
C ALA A 74 -14.58 13.93 -12.08
N LEU A 75 -13.81 13.58 -11.05
CA LEU A 75 -12.89 12.44 -11.07
C LEU A 75 -13.65 11.10 -11.14
N TRP A 76 -14.76 10.94 -10.40
CA TRP A 76 -15.61 9.74 -10.44
C TRP A 76 -16.27 9.49 -11.80
N LYS A 77 -16.47 10.52 -12.61
CA LYS A 77 -17.03 10.40 -13.97
C LYS A 77 -16.01 9.93 -15.01
N GLN A 78 -14.73 9.94 -14.67
CA GLN A 78 -13.65 9.58 -15.59
C GLN A 78 -13.26 8.10 -15.45
N LYS A 79 -13.73 7.26 -16.35
CA LYS A 79 -13.46 5.81 -16.32
C LYS A 79 -11.97 5.45 -16.17
N PRO A 80 -11.02 6.09 -16.90
CA PRO A 80 -9.61 5.76 -16.73
C PRO A 80 -9.08 6.07 -15.32
N VAL A 81 -9.54 7.16 -14.68
CA VAL A 81 -9.18 7.50 -13.30
C VAL A 81 -9.66 6.43 -12.33
N LEU A 82 -10.91 5.98 -12.51
CA LEU A 82 -11.48 4.89 -11.70
C LEU A 82 -10.67 3.60 -11.88
N GLY A 83 -10.23 3.29 -13.10
CA GLY A 83 -9.41 2.12 -13.39
C GLY A 83 -8.08 2.15 -12.63
N TYR A 84 -7.34 3.25 -12.70
CA TYR A 84 -6.09 3.43 -11.95
C TYR A 84 -6.32 3.39 -10.44
N MET A 85 -7.35 4.08 -9.95
CA MET A 85 -7.69 4.16 -8.54
C MET A 85 -8.06 2.80 -7.96
N PHE A 86 -8.98 2.07 -8.59
CA PHE A 86 -9.40 0.75 -8.11
C PHE A 86 -8.30 -0.29 -8.26
N ALA A 87 -7.50 -0.25 -9.33
CA ALA A 87 -6.34 -1.12 -9.48
C ALA A 87 -5.37 -0.97 -8.29
N ALA A 88 -4.99 0.28 -7.96
CA ALA A 88 -4.13 0.55 -6.80
C ALA A 88 -4.80 0.19 -5.46
N SER A 89 -6.13 0.41 -5.34
CA SER A 89 -6.87 0.14 -4.11
C SER A 89 -7.01 -1.35 -3.83
N PHE A 90 -7.31 -2.16 -4.83
CA PHE A 90 -7.37 -3.62 -4.68
C PHE A 90 -5.98 -4.23 -4.48
N ALA A 91 -4.94 -3.75 -5.19
CA ALA A 91 -3.57 -4.16 -4.91
C ALA A 91 -3.18 -3.93 -3.44
N PHE A 92 -3.56 -2.78 -2.89
CA PHE A 92 -3.37 -2.46 -1.47
C PHE A 92 -4.26 -3.29 -0.54
N GLY A 93 -5.49 -3.65 -0.95
CA GLY A 93 -6.35 -4.58 -0.24
C GLY A 93 -5.68 -5.94 -0.03
N GLY A 94 -4.98 -6.45 -1.06
CA GLY A 94 -4.18 -7.67 -0.94
C GLY A 94 -3.05 -7.54 0.09
N LEU A 95 -2.37 -6.39 0.14
CA LEU A 95 -1.40 -6.10 1.21
C LEU A 95 -2.06 -6.09 2.60
N PHE A 96 -3.25 -5.50 2.72
CA PHE A 96 -3.98 -5.47 4.00
C PHE A 96 -4.42 -6.87 4.47
N SER A 97 -4.72 -7.80 3.55
CA SER A 97 -4.92 -9.20 3.89
C SER A 97 -3.70 -9.79 4.59
N PHE A 98 -2.49 -9.54 4.06
CA PHE A 98 -1.24 -9.93 4.71
C PHE A 98 -1.02 -9.24 6.05
N ILE A 99 -1.25 -7.92 6.15
CA ILE A 99 -1.08 -7.17 7.41
C ILE A 99 -1.99 -7.74 8.50
N THR A 100 -3.23 -8.09 8.14
CA THR A 100 -4.24 -8.60 9.10
C THR A 100 -3.96 -10.02 9.55
N ALA A 101 -3.63 -10.91 8.63
CA ALA A 101 -3.52 -12.35 8.90
C ALA A 101 -2.09 -12.89 8.93
N GLY A 102 -1.10 -12.09 8.50
CA GLY A 102 0.27 -12.56 8.34
C GLY A 102 0.89 -13.11 9.63
N SER A 103 0.69 -12.44 10.77
CA SER A 103 1.20 -12.95 12.05
C SER A 103 0.55 -14.28 12.44
N ILE A 104 -0.75 -14.45 12.22
CA ILE A 104 -1.48 -15.69 12.51
C ILE A 104 -0.94 -16.82 11.62
N VAL A 105 -0.73 -16.54 10.33
CA VAL A 105 -0.22 -17.53 9.37
C VAL A 105 1.23 -17.90 9.67
N TYR A 106 2.12 -16.93 9.83
CA TYR A 106 3.56 -17.19 10.01
C TYR A 106 3.85 -17.81 11.39
N ILE A 107 3.29 -17.25 12.45
CA ILE A 107 3.56 -17.67 13.82
C ILE A 107 2.65 -18.84 14.19
N GLY A 108 1.33 -18.69 13.99
CA GLY A 108 0.34 -19.65 14.47
C GLY A 108 0.31 -20.94 13.65
N ILE A 109 0.41 -20.86 12.31
CA ILE A 109 0.27 -22.03 11.42
C ILE A 109 1.64 -22.63 11.08
N TYR A 110 2.61 -21.80 10.68
CA TYR A 110 3.95 -22.28 10.29
C TYR A 110 4.95 -22.36 11.45
N GLY A 111 4.56 -21.97 12.68
CA GLY A 111 5.40 -22.11 13.87
C GLY A 111 6.65 -21.21 13.88
N ILE A 112 6.66 -20.13 13.10
CA ILE A 112 7.78 -19.17 13.11
C ILE A 112 7.79 -18.46 14.46
N LYS A 113 8.97 -18.40 15.09
CA LYS A 113 9.12 -17.69 16.37
C LYS A 113 8.76 -16.22 16.20
N PRO A 114 8.01 -15.60 17.15
CA PRO A 114 7.59 -14.21 17.06
C PRO A 114 8.75 -13.23 16.77
N GLU A 115 9.91 -13.46 17.38
CA GLU A 115 11.11 -12.64 17.14
C GLU A 115 11.62 -12.69 15.70
N ASN A 116 11.35 -13.77 14.97
CA ASN A 116 11.77 -13.95 13.59
C ASN A 116 10.75 -13.39 12.57
N PHE A 117 9.51 -13.14 12.99
CA PHE A 117 8.48 -12.61 12.10
C PHE A 117 8.86 -11.26 11.48
N GLY A 118 9.57 -10.41 12.25
CA GLY A 118 10.07 -9.14 11.78
C GLY A 118 10.99 -9.22 10.56
N TYR A 119 11.78 -10.30 10.43
CA TYR A 119 12.66 -10.50 9.28
C TYR A 119 11.87 -10.73 7.97
N PHE A 120 10.73 -11.40 8.03
CA PHE A 120 9.87 -11.59 6.86
C PHE A 120 9.18 -10.29 6.46
N PHE A 121 8.82 -9.46 7.43
CA PHE A 121 8.35 -8.10 7.15
C PHE A 121 9.44 -7.28 6.48
N MET A 122 10.67 -7.36 6.98
CA MET A 122 11.83 -6.69 6.39
C MET A 122 12.10 -7.18 4.96
N LEU A 123 11.97 -8.49 4.67
CA LEU A 123 12.08 -9.04 3.33
C LEU A 123 11.06 -8.39 2.39
N ASN A 124 9.79 -8.32 2.79
CA ASN A 124 8.73 -7.70 1.99
C ASN A 124 9.03 -6.22 1.68
N ILE A 125 9.48 -5.46 2.69
CA ILE A 125 9.86 -4.05 2.54
C ILE A 125 11.09 -3.91 1.64
N SER A 126 12.06 -4.81 1.75
CA SER A 126 13.27 -4.79 0.92
C SER A 126 12.92 -4.97 -0.56
N VAL A 127 12.04 -5.93 -0.89
CA VAL A 127 11.56 -6.14 -2.26
C VAL A 127 10.78 -4.92 -2.75
N MET A 128 9.93 -4.32 -1.91
CA MET A 128 9.19 -3.11 -2.22
C MET A 128 10.11 -1.91 -2.48
N THR A 129 11.15 -1.75 -1.67
CA THR A 129 12.16 -0.69 -1.81
C THR A 129 12.97 -0.86 -3.10
N PHE A 130 13.40 -2.09 -3.38
CA PHE A 130 14.11 -2.42 -4.62
C PHE A 130 13.24 -2.17 -5.86
N GLY A 131 11.99 -2.58 -5.81
CA GLY A 131 11.00 -2.28 -6.88
C GLY A 131 10.81 -0.78 -7.09
N SER A 132 10.71 0.01 -6.01
CA SER A 132 10.61 1.47 -6.08
C SER A 132 11.86 2.12 -6.68
N PHE A 133 13.03 1.62 -6.33
CA PHE A 133 14.30 2.10 -6.90
C PHE A 133 14.39 1.81 -8.39
N LEU A 134 14.04 0.61 -8.84
CA LEU A 134 13.97 0.25 -10.25
C LEU A 134 12.94 1.11 -10.99
N ASN A 135 11.77 1.32 -10.39
CA ASN A 135 10.74 2.19 -10.95
C ASN A 135 11.26 3.60 -11.19
N GLY A 136 11.94 4.19 -10.20
CA GLY A 136 12.51 5.55 -10.32
C GLY A 136 13.49 5.70 -11.50
N ARG A 137 14.22 4.63 -11.86
CA ARG A 137 15.14 4.61 -13.01
C ARG A 137 14.45 4.37 -14.35
N LEU A 138 13.41 3.54 -14.36
CA LEU A 138 12.78 3.04 -15.58
C LEU A 138 11.58 3.88 -16.02
N VAL A 139 10.84 4.48 -15.07
CA VAL A 139 9.61 5.22 -15.37
C VAL A 139 9.81 6.36 -16.37
N HIS A 140 10.95 7.04 -16.31
CA HIS A 140 11.29 8.10 -17.27
C HIS A 140 11.50 7.61 -18.70
N LYS A 141 11.82 6.31 -18.88
CA LYS A 141 12.07 5.70 -20.20
C LYS A 141 10.81 5.04 -20.78
N VAL A 142 10.03 4.38 -19.94
CA VAL A 142 8.91 3.53 -20.41
C VAL A 142 7.53 4.10 -20.06
N GLY A 143 7.46 5.14 -19.24
CA GLY A 143 6.23 5.79 -18.81
C GLY A 143 5.56 5.12 -17.59
N ALA A 144 4.77 5.91 -16.86
CA ALA A 144 4.11 5.47 -15.64
C ALA A 144 3.06 4.37 -15.89
N GLU A 145 2.32 4.47 -16.99
CA GLU A 145 1.30 3.48 -17.32
C GLU A 145 1.90 2.10 -17.64
N THR A 146 3.03 2.05 -18.36
CA THR A 146 3.74 0.80 -18.64
C THR A 146 4.26 0.17 -17.35
N MET A 147 4.84 0.98 -16.46
CA MET A 147 5.32 0.49 -15.16
C MET A 147 4.17 0.00 -14.28
N LEU A 148 3.00 0.64 -14.33
CA LEU A 148 1.80 0.17 -13.67
C LEU A 148 1.37 -1.22 -14.19
N ARG A 149 1.32 -1.41 -15.50
CA ARG A 149 1.01 -2.71 -16.12
C ARG A 149 1.99 -3.81 -15.68
N VAL A 150 3.27 -3.50 -15.67
CA VAL A 150 4.31 -4.43 -15.18
C VAL A 150 4.04 -4.81 -13.72
N GLY A 151 3.80 -3.82 -12.86
CA GLY A 151 3.49 -4.06 -11.44
C GLY A 151 2.26 -4.95 -11.23
N LEU A 152 1.16 -4.65 -11.94
CA LEU A 152 -0.07 -5.46 -11.88
C LEU A 152 0.16 -6.89 -12.39
N THR A 153 0.90 -7.05 -13.50
CA THR A 153 1.21 -8.37 -14.05
C THR A 153 2.06 -9.20 -13.09
N VAL A 154 3.12 -8.62 -12.53
CA VAL A 154 4.00 -9.32 -11.59
C VAL A 154 3.23 -9.67 -10.31
N GLN A 155 2.39 -8.76 -9.79
CA GLN A 155 1.56 -9.04 -8.62
C GLN A 155 0.55 -10.17 -8.91
N PHE A 156 -0.05 -10.18 -10.09
CA PHE A 156 -1.00 -11.23 -10.48
C PHE A 156 -0.33 -12.60 -10.64
N LEU A 157 0.86 -12.64 -11.24
CA LEU A 157 1.65 -13.88 -11.32
C LEU A 157 2.07 -14.38 -9.93
N ALA A 158 2.45 -13.47 -9.03
CA ALA A 158 2.73 -13.81 -7.64
C ALA A 158 1.48 -14.34 -6.92
N ALA A 159 0.29 -13.80 -7.21
CA ALA A 159 -0.97 -14.31 -6.69
C ALA A 159 -1.27 -15.73 -7.19
N ILE A 160 -1.06 -16.01 -8.49
CA ILE A 160 -1.18 -17.36 -9.06
C ILE A 160 -0.19 -18.31 -8.37
N TRP A 161 1.07 -17.87 -8.18
CA TRP A 161 2.07 -18.64 -7.45
C TRP A 161 1.61 -18.98 -6.03
N LEU A 162 1.07 -18.03 -5.29
CA LEU A 162 0.56 -18.25 -3.93
C LEU A 162 -0.61 -19.26 -3.90
N VAL A 163 -1.48 -19.24 -4.91
CA VAL A 163 -2.54 -20.25 -5.06
C VAL A 163 -1.95 -21.62 -5.37
N LEU A 164 -0.93 -21.71 -6.23
CA LEU A 164 -0.23 -22.97 -6.51
C LEU A 164 0.49 -23.51 -5.26
N VAL A 165 1.12 -22.64 -4.46
CA VAL A 165 1.73 -23.02 -3.18
C VAL A 165 0.69 -23.68 -2.25
N LEU A 166 -0.52 -23.11 -2.23
CA LEU A 166 -1.63 -23.67 -1.43
C LEU A 166 -2.11 -25.02 -1.97
N LEU A 167 -2.29 -25.15 -3.28
CA LEU A 167 -2.83 -26.36 -3.91
C LEU A 167 -1.84 -27.53 -3.91
N LEU A 168 -0.55 -27.25 -4.04
CA LEU A 168 0.53 -28.23 -4.14
C LEU A 168 1.29 -28.44 -2.82
N ASP A 169 0.91 -27.73 -1.76
CA ASP A 169 1.54 -27.75 -0.43
C ASP A 169 3.07 -27.58 -0.50
N LEU A 170 3.52 -26.56 -1.25
CA LEU A 170 4.94 -26.33 -1.51
C LEU A 170 5.72 -25.82 -0.29
N GLY A 171 5.06 -25.63 0.84
CA GLY A 171 5.65 -25.30 2.13
C GLY A 171 5.91 -23.80 2.32
N PHE A 172 6.47 -23.51 3.49
CA PHE A 172 6.62 -22.13 4.00
C PHE A 172 7.47 -21.21 3.11
N TRP A 173 8.64 -21.68 2.66
CA TRP A 173 9.57 -20.85 1.91
C TRP A 173 9.03 -20.41 0.55
N ALA A 174 8.31 -21.31 -0.14
CA ALA A 174 7.65 -20.99 -1.39
C ALA A 174 6.57 -19.92 -1.19
N MET A 175 5.83 -19.99 -0.07
CA MET A 175 4.85 -18.98 0.33
C MET A 175 5.55 -17.64 0.65
N ALA A 176 6.61 -17.65 1.46
CA ALA A 176 7.31 -16.43 1.88
C ALA A 176 7.89 -15.65 0.70
N ILE A 177 8.48 -16.35 -0.28
CA ILE A 177 9.00 -15.73 -1.52
C ILE A 177 7.86 -15.14 -2.35
N GLY A 178 6.79 -15.90 -2.58
CA GLY A 178 5.62 -15.41 -3.30
C GLY A 178 5.00 -14.19 -2.63
N MET A 179 4.93 -14.19 -1.30
CA MET A 179 4.44 -13.08 -0.48
C MET A 179 5.31 -11.83 -0.67
N ALA A 180 6.63 -11.97 -0.61
CA ALA A 180 7.55 -10.86 -0.78
C ALA A 180 7.44 -10.21 -2.18
N ILE A 181 7.29 -11.04 -3.22
CA ILE A 181 7.07 -10.55 -4.58
C ILE A 181 5.72 -9.82 -4.68
N PHE A 182 4.65 -10.42 -4.15
CA PHE A 182 3.29 -9.85 -4.18
C PHE A 182 3.23 -8.47 -3.48
N VAL A 183 3.69 -8.42 -2.24
CA VAL A 183 3.71 -7.20 -1.42
C VAL A 183 4.63 -6.15 -2.02
N GLY A 184 5.77 -6.58 -2.56
CA GLY A 184 6.77 -5.71 -3.18
C GLY A 184 6.21 -4.85 -4.32
N GLN A 185 5.19 -5.31 -5.06
CA GLN A 185 4.61 -4.55 -6.17
C GLN A 185 3.74 -3.36 -5.71
N ASN A 186 3.33 -3.31 -4.45
CA ASN A 186 2.39 -2.29 -3.99
C ASN A 186 2.88 -0.85 -4.18
N SER A 187 4.17 -0.58 -3.94
CA SER A 187 4.73 0.75 -4.15
C SER A 187 4.76 1.13 -5.62
N LEU A 188 5.16 0.20 -6.48
CA LEU A 188 5.22 0.39 -7.93
C LEU A 188 3.83 0.65 -8.53
N ILE A 189 2.84 -0.14 -8.15
CA ILE A 189 1.45 0.02 -8.60
C ILE A 189 0.90 1.37 -8.12
N SER A 190 1.04 1.69 -6.83
CA SER A 190 0.45 2.89 -6.24
C SER A 190 1.05 4.18 -6.80
N SER A 191 2.38 4.26 -6.92
CA SER A 191 3.07 5.44 -7.43
C SER A 191 2.75 5.71 -8.90
N ASN A 192 2.74 4.67 -9.73
CA ASN A 192 2.47 4.83 -11.15
C ASN A 192 0.98 5.06 -11.45
N ALA A 193 0.06 4.44 -10.69
CA ALA A 193 -1.36 4.76 -10.78
C ALA A 193 -1.62 6.23 -10.46
N MET A 194 -1.00 6.74 -9.38
CA MET A 194 -1.13 8.14 -9.00
C MET A 194 -0.51 9.08 -10.04
N ALA A 195 0.68 8.76 -10.57
CA ALA A 195 1.31 9.53 -11.63
C ALA A 195 0.41 9.61 -12.88
N SER A 196 -0.18 8.49 -13.31
CA SER A 196 -1.09 8.44 -14.46
C SER A 196 -2.39 9.25 -14.24
N ILE A 197 -2.88 9.32 -13.00
CA ILE A 197 -4.03 10.17 -12.65
C ILE A 197 -3.64 11.64 -12.73
N LEU A 198 -2.49 12.03 -12.14
CA LEU A 198 -2.04 13.42 -12.10
C LEU A 198 -1.65 13.96 -13.48
N GLU A 199 -1.15 13.11 -14.37
CA GLU A 199 -0.87 13.48 -15.76
C GLU A 199 -2.16 13.93 -16.48
N LYS A 200 -3.29 13.28 -16.21
CA LYS A 200 -4.59 13.62 -16.79
C LYS A 200 -5.28 14.79 -16.06
N PHE A 201 -4.97 15.03 -14.77
CA PHE A 201 -5.61 16.03 -13.92
C PHE A 201 -4.59 16.84 -13.09
N PRO A 202 -3.70 17.60 -13.72
CA PRO A 202 -2.62 18.32 -13.02
C PRO A 202 -3.15 19.37 -12.03
N ASN A 203 -4.31 19.98 -12.32
CA ASN A 203 -4.92 21.03 -11.47
C ASN A 203 -5.73 20.48 -10.29
N ALA A 204 -5.93 19.16 -10.21
CA ALA A 204 -6.74 18.52 -9.16
C ALA A 204 -5.90 17.61 -8.24
N ALA A 205 -4.58 17.82 -8.16
CA ALA A 205 -3.65 16.94 -7.47
C ALA A 205 -4.05 16.64 -6.02
N GLY A 206 -4.43 17.67 -5.25
CA GLY A 206 -4.88 17.51 -3.86
C GLY A 206 -6.15 16.67 -3.74
N SER A 207 -7.17 16.97 -4.57
CA SER A 207 -8.45 16.23 -4.58
C SER A 207 -8.24 14.79 -5.06
N ALA A 208 -7.41 14.58 -6.09
CA ALA A 208 -7.09 13.26 -6.60
C ALA A 208 -6.37 12.41 -5.54
N ASN A 209 -5.36 12.97 -4.87
CA ASN A 209 -4.63 12.26 -3.82
C ASN A 209 -5.53 11.89 -2.63
N SER A 210 -6.40 12.82 -2.20
CA SER A 210 -7.35 12.56 -1.12
C SER A 210 -8.36 11.48 -1.48
N MET A 211 -8.90 11.52 -2.70
CA MET A 211 -9.86 10.53 -3.19
C MET A 211 -9.21 9.14 -3.31
N VAL A 212 -8.07 9.05 -3.99
CA VAL A 212 -7.33 7.79 -4.14
C VAL A 212 -6.94 7.22 -2.77
N GLY A 213 -6.47 8.07 -1.85
CA GLY A 213 -6.14 7.67 -0.48
C GLY A 213 -7.36 7.11 0.27
N SER A 214 -8.49 7.81 0.23
CA SER A 214 -9.72 7.39 0.90
C SER A 214 -10.24 6.04 0.37
N VAL A 215 -10.29 5.87 -0.95
CA VAL A 215 -10.75 4.61 -1.56
C VAL A 215 -9.76 3.48 -1.27
N ARG A 216 -8.45 3.74 -1.35
CA ARG A 216 -7.39 2.77 -1.07
C ARG A 216 -7.44 2.26 0.37
N PHE A 217 -7.48 3.16 1.36
CA PHE A 217 -7.57 2.76 2.78
C PHE A 217 -8.93 2.17 3.11
N GLY A 218 -10.03 2.67 2.52
CA GLY A 218 -11.34 2.07 2.64
C GLY A 218 -11.39 0.64 2.11
N THR A 219 -10.84 0.39 0.93
CA THR A 219 -10.71 -0.97 0.38
C THR A 219 -9.85 -1.85 1.28
N GLY A 220 -8.70 -1.34 1.77
CA GLY A 220 -7.85 -2.05 2.71
C GLY A 220 -8.60 -2.44 3.98
N ALA A 221 -9.33 -1.51 4.58
CA ALA A 221 -10.14 -1.77 5.78
C ALA A 221 -11.22 -2.83 5.52
N CYS A 222 -11.96 -2.74 4.41
CA CYS A 222 -12.98 -3.74 4.05
C CYS A 222 -12.36 -5.13 3.86
N VAL A 223 -11.25 -5.23 3.12
CA VAL A 223 -10.55 -6.49 2.89
C VAL A 223 -9.98 -7.05 4.20
N GLY A 224 -9.32 -6.21 5.02
CA GLY A 224 -8.80 -6.62 6.32
C GLY A 224 -9.91 -7.11 7.26
N SER A 225 -11.05 -6.40 7.31
CA SER A 225 -12.21 -6.84 8.11
C SER A 225 -12.78 -8.16 7.60
N LEU A 226 -12.88 -8.34 6.28
CA LEU A 226 -13.33 -9.61 5.68
C LEU A 226 -12.42 -10.76 6.10
N VAL A 227 -11.11 -10.58 5.99
CA VAL A 227 -10.11 -11.58 6.37
C VAL A 227 -10.17 -11.88 7.87
N ALA A 228 -10.34 -10.86 8.72
CA ALA A 228 -10.45 -11.03 10.17
C ALA A 228 -11.70 -11.84 10.60
N LEU A 229 -12.77 -11.79 9.81
CA LEU A 229 -13.99 -12.56 10.05
C LEU A 229 -13.90 -14.02 9.58
N MET A 230 -12.89 -14.35 8.75
CA MET A 230 -12.69 -15.73 8.29
C MET A 230 -12.00 -16.58 9.34
N ASN A 231 -12.29 -17.88 9.33
CA ASN A 231 -11.61 -18.83 10.21
C ASN A 231 -10.16 -19.04 9.75
N MET A 232 -9.19 -18.60 10.57
CA MET A 232 -7.75 -18.66 10.29
C MET A 232 -7.12 -19.98 10.74
N SER A 233 -7.77 -21.10 10.53
CA SER A 233 -7.19 -22.43 10.78
C SER A 233 -6.12 -22.85 9.76
N SER A 234 -6.02 -22.13 8.65
CA SER A 234 -5.04 -22.35 7.58
C SER A 234 -4.63 -21.02 6.91
N ALA A 235 -3.61 -21.05 6.07
CA ALA A 235 -3.20 -19.90 5.25
C ALA A 235 -4.20 -19.58 4.12
N THR A 236 -5.14 -20.48 3.82
CA THR A 236 -6.08 -20.39 2.69
C THR A 236 -6.86 -19.07 2.63
N PRO A 237 -7.51 -18.57 3.72
CA PRO A 237 -8.28 -17.34 3.64
C PRO A 237 -7.44 -16.14 3.24
N MET A 238 -6.23 -16.02 3.79
CA MET A 238 -5.31 -14.94 3.46
C MET A 238 -4.88 -14.99 2.00
N LEU A 239 -4.41 -16.15 1.54
CA LEU A 239 -3.86 -16.30 0.18
C LEU A 239 -4.94 -16.15 -0.90
N LEU A 240 -6.13 -16.71 -0.69
CA LEU A 240 -7.25 -16.56 -1.63
C LEU A 240 -7.76 -15.11 -1.69
N THR A 241 -7.83 -14.42 -0.56
CA THR A 241 -8.21 -13.01 -0.54
C THR A 241 -7.18 -12.14 -1.28
N MET A 242 -5.89 -12.42 -1.12
CA MET A 242 -4.84 -11.74 -1.88
C MET A 242 -4.98 -12.00 -3.38
N ALA A 243 -5.25 -13.24 -3.78
CA ALA A 243 -5.47 -13.61 -5.18
C ALA A 243 -6.71 -12.92 -5.76
N ALA A 244 -7.82 -12.89 -5.02
CA ALA A 244 -9.04 -12.20 -5.43
C ALA A 244 -8.81 -10.69 -5.59
N CYS A 245 -8.10 -10.06 -4.66
CA CYS A 245 -7.73 -8.65 -4.75
C CYS A 245 -6.86 -8.37 -5.98
N SER A 246 -5.86 -9.20 -6.26
CA SER A 246 -5.01 -9.02 -7.44
C SER A 246 -5.79 -9.20 -8.74
N LEU A 247 -6.68 -10.18 -8.81
CA LEU A 247 -7.58 -10.35 -9.95
C LEU A 247 -8.47 -9.12 -10.17
N MET A 248 -9.09 -8.61 -9.09
CA MET A 248 -9.92 -7.39 -9.16
C MET A 248 -9.12 -6.17 -9.58
N ALA A 249 -7.86 -6.03 -9.13
CA ALA A 249 -6.98 -4.95 -9.56
C ALA A 249 -6.74 -4.98 -11.08
N VAL A 250 -6.44 -6.15 -11.63
CA VAL A 250 -6.23 -6.36 -13.07
C VAL A 250 -7.52 -6.11 -13.85
N VAL A 251 -8.65 -6.69 -13.39
CA VAL A 251 -9.96 -6.50 -14.03
C VAL A 251 -10.35 -5.02 -14.07
N CYS A 252 -10.26 -4.32 -12.95
CA CYS A 252 -10.59 -2.88 -12.89
C CYS A 252 -9.70 -2.08 -13.84
N TYR A 253 -8.42 -2.36 -13.87
CA TYR A 253 -7.50 -1.68 -14.79
C TYR A 253 -7.91 -1.90 -16.25
N TYR A 254 -8.05 -3.14 -16.70
CA TYR A 254 -8.31 -3.43 -18.11
C TYR A 254 -9.71 -2.98 -18.55
N PHE A 255 -10.75 -3.20 -17.75
CA PHE A 255 -12.11 -2.82 -18.13
C PHE A 255 -12.37 -1.31 -18.12
N LEU A 256 -11.77 -0.59 -17.17
CA LEU A 256 -12.04 0.83 -16.99
C LEU A 256 -11.00 1.73 -17.69
N THR A 257 -9.77 1.25 -17.90
CA THR A 257 -8.69 2.06 -18.48
C THR A 257 -8.38 1.65 -19.92
N ALA A 258 -8.01 0.39 -20.16
CA ALA A 258 -7.48 -0.05 -21.45
C ALA A 258 -8.53 -0.08 -22.58
N ARG A 259 -9.82 -0.15 -22.25
CA ARG A 259 -10.91 -0.17 -23.25
C ARG A 259 -11.24 1.24 -23.80
N ASN A 260 -10.63 2.28 -23.27
CA ASN A 260 -10.88 3.68 -23.65
C ASN A 260 -9.60 4.39 -24.15
N LEU A 261 -8.53 3.64 -24.42
CA LEU A 261 -7.32 4.03 -25.16
C LEU A 261 -7.39 3.45 -26.57
#